data_8a788a0c7c45c51603e63b9428a93082
#
_entry.id   8a788a0c7c45c51603e63b9428a93082
#
_cell.length_a   1.000
_cell.length_b   1.000
_cell.length_c   1.000
_cell.angle_alpha   90.00
_cell.angle_beta   90.00
_cell.angle_gamma   90.00
#
_symmetry.space_group_name_H-M   'P 1'
#
loop_
_entity.id
_entity.type
_entity.pdbx_description
1 polymer ?
#
loop_
_entity_poly.entity_id
_entity_poly.type
_entity_poly.pdbx_seq_one_letter_code
_entity_poly.pdbx_strand_id
1 'polypeptide(L)'
;MSNNLGLMSIDPSDYVSPKDINDNFQILDALGLDYIVESGKSGEWWYRKWKSGRAECGIDDKNFGNVAHTTSWATGTFISADLSFGAYPFSFAARPFTTISFSNVTGNLHRSYISYIGTNSTTSSPKFNLVDPNSGTAENAHFGIYVTGRYK
;
A
#
# COMPACT_ATOMS: atom_id res chain seq x y z
N MET A 1 19.15 20.10 26.33
CA MET A 1 19.74 20.39 24.99
C MET A 1 18.66 21.05 24.15
N SER A 2 18.88 22.24 23.64
CA SER A 2 17.95 22.92 22.74
C SER A 2 17.93 22.14 21.42
N ASN A 3 16.76 21.64 21.02
CA ASN A 3 16.58 21.08 19.70
C ASN A 3 16.79 22.21 18.67
N ASN A 4 17.63 21.97 17.68
CA ASN A 4 17.92 22.95 16.60
C ASN A 4 16.67 23.39 15.82
N LEU A 5 15.52 22.74 16.01
CA LEU A 5 14.24 23.05 15.36
C LEU A 5 13.31 23.92 16.24
N GLY A 6 13.72 24.31 17.43
CA GLY A 6 12.85 25.08 18.35
C GLY A 6 11.67 24.29 18.94
N LEU A 7 11.62 22.99 18.69
CA LEU A 7 10.58 22.13 19.25
C LEU A 7 10.76 22.01 20.76
N MET A 8 9.67 22.05 21.51
CA MET A 8 9.70 21.86 22.96
C MET A 8 10.17 20.43 23.29
N SER A 9 11.14 20.34 24.20
CA SER A 9 11.51 19.07 24.80
C SER A 9 10.46 18.74 25.87
N ILE A 10 9.80 17.62 25.75
CA ILE A 10 8.80 17.16 26.71
C ILE A 10 9.48 16.14 27.62
N ASP A 11 9.46 16.40 28.92
CA ASP A 11 9.84 15.41 29.92
C ASP A 11 8.76 14.31 29.95
N PRO A 12 9.11 13.01 30.03
CA PRO A 12 8.11 11.95 30.10
C PRO A 12 7.13 12.04 31.25
N SER A 13 7.45 12.83 32.27
CA SER A 13 6.61 13.12 33.43
C SER A 13 5.69 14.34 33.26
N ASP A 14 5.89 15.12 32.19
CA ASP A 14 5.11 16.34 31.95
C ASP A 14 3.75 16.02 31.33
N TYR A 15 2.72 16.71 31.77
CA TYR A 15 1.42 16.70 31.11
C TYR A 15 1.52 17.53 29.83
N VAL A 16 1.44 16.83 28.68
CA VAL A 16 1.43 17.47 27.37
C VAL A 16 0.04 18.03 27.08
N SER A 17 -0.10 19.33 27.08
CA SER A 17 -1.38 19.96 26.75
C SER A 17 -1.67 19.90 25.24
N PRO A 18 -2.96 19.93 24.83
CA PRO A 18 -3.31 20.07 23.41
C PRO A 18 -2.69 21.31 22.75
N LYS A 19 -2.43 22.37 23.53
CA LYS A 19 -1.78 23.59 23.05
C LYS A 19 -0.33 23.33 22.67
N ASP A 20 0.43 22.60 23.49
CA ASP A 20 1.85 22.31 23.23
C ASP A 20 2.02 21.46 21.96
N ILE A 21 1.09 20.54 21.72
CA ILE A 21 1.03 19.76 20.48
C ILE A 21 0.77 20.69 19.28
N ASN A 22 -0.21 21.59 19.36
CA ASN A 22 -0.53 22.52 18.29
C ASN A 22 0.63 23.50 17.99
N ASP A 23 1.30 24.00 19.03
CA ASP A 23 2.45 24.91 18.85
C ASP A 23 3.60 24.21 18.11
N ASN A 24 3.87 22.95 18.42
CA ASN A 24 4.85 22.14 17.68
C ASN A 24 4.46 21.94 16.19
N PHE A 25 3.19 21.69 15.92
CA PHE A 25 2.73 21.59 14.52
C PHE A 25 2.84 22.93 13.78
N GLN A 26 2.57 24.07 14.42
CA GLN A 26 2.76 25.39 13.80
C GLN A 26 4.23 25.67 13.47
N ILE A 27 5.16 25.23 14.31
CA ILE A 27 6.60 25.34 14.03
C ILE A 27 6.97 24.49 12.81
N LEU A 28 6.47 23.25 12.72
CA LEU A 28 6.71 22.37 11.57
C LEU A 28 6.14 22.97 10.28
N ASP A 29 4.95 23.58 10.34
CA ASP A 29 4.33 24.28 9.22
C ASP A 29 5.16 25.49 8.77
N ALA A 30 5.65 26.29 9.72
CA ALA A 30 6.48 27.45 9.44
C ALA A 30 7.84 27.10 8.82
N LEU A 31 8.37 25.93 9.14
CA LEU A 31 9.59 25.37 8.55
C LEU A 31 9.37 24.73 7.18
N GLY A 32 8.11 24.63 6.70
CA GLY A 32 7.77 24.00 5.44
C GLY A 32 8.04 22.49 5.41
N LEU A 33 8.13 21.86 6.59
CA LEU A 33 8.39 20.42 6.69
C LEU A 33 7.13 19.61 6.34
N ASP A 34 7.32 18.55 5.56
CA ASP A 34 6.26 17.60 5.27
C ASP A 34 6.20 16.52 6.36
N TYR A 35 5.14 16.50 7.12
CA TYR A 35 4.93 15.55 8.23
C TYR A 35 3.64 14.75 8.05
N ILE A 36 3.56 13.61 8.73
CA ILE A 36 2.38 12.75 8.71
C ILE A 36 1.28 13.42 9.53
N VAL A 37 0.15 13.72 8.87
CA VAL A 37 -1.05 14.31 9.50
C VAL A 37 -2.08 13.27 9.90
N GLU A 38 -2.02 12.08 9.28
CA GLU A 38 -2.92 10.98 9.58
C GLU A 38 -2.25 9.66 9.24
N SER A 39 -2.37 8.68 10.11
CA SER A 39 -1.93 7.31 9.84
C SER A 39 -2.79 6.31 10.59
N GLY A 40 -2.89 5.08 10.06
CA GLY A 40 -3.70 4.05 10.71
C GLY A 40 -3.80 2.77 9.89
N LYS A 41 -4.81 1.98 10.28
CA LYS A 41 -5.22 0.77 9.57
C LYS A 41 -6.73 0.80 9.29
N SER A 42 -7.11 0.25 8.14
CA SER A 42 -8.50 0.02 7.73
C SER A 42 -8.59 -1.37 7.10
N GLY A 43 -9.15 -2.33 7.86
CA GLY A 43 -9.07 -3.74 7.49
C GLY A 43 -7.61 -4.22 7.40
N GLU A 44 -7.24 -4.80 6.28
CA GLU A 44 -5.86 -5.27 6.03
C GLU A 44 -4.91 -4.13 5.60
N TRP A 45 -5.46 -2.96 5.21
CA TRP A 45 -4.68 -1.82 4.73
C TRP A 45 -4.06 -1.03 5.88
N TRP A 46 -2.74 -0.77 5.84
CA TRP A 46 -2.13 0.33 6.55
C TRP A 46 -2.14 1.58 5.65
N TYR A 47 -2.11 2.80 6.22
CA TYR A 47 -2.03 4.03 5.46
C TYR A 47 -1.35 5.17 6.21
N ARG A 48 -0.84 6.15 5.44
CA ARG A 48 -0.26 7.40 5.92
C ARG A 48 -0.64 8.52 4.97
N LYS A 49 -0.92 9.69 5.52
CA LYS A 49 -1.18 10.94 4.79
C LYS A 49 -0.28 12.04 5.31
N TRP A 50 0.26 12.85 4.41
CA TRP A 50 1.16 13.94 4.73
C TRP A 50 0.49 15.30 4.53
N LYS A 51 1.03 16.34 5.20
CA LYS A 51 0.59 17.73 5.09
C LYS A 51 0.59 18.21 3.64
N SER A 52 1.58 17.85 2.85
CA SER A 52 1.72 18.17 1.42
C SER A 52 0.59 17.64 0.53
N GLY A 53 -0.26 16.75 1.05
CA GLY A 53 -1.27 16.04 0.27
C GLY A 53 -0.80 14.73 -0.33
N ARG A 54 0.47 14.36 -0.12
CA ARG A 54 0.94 13.00 -0.43
C ARG A 54 0.25 11.98 0.47
N ALA A 55 0.00 10.79 -0.06
CA ALA A 55 -0.47 9.65 0.73
C ALA A 55 0.09 8.35 0.21
N GLU A 56 0.15 7.38 1.09
CA GLU A 56 0.48 6.01 0.76
C GLU A 56 -0.39 5.04 1.55
N CYS A 57 -0.60 3.86 1.00
CA CYS A 57 -1.22 2.73 1.69
C CYS A 57 -0.67 1.41 1.14
N GLY A 58 -0.87 0.34 1.89
CA GLY A 58 -0.41 -0.97 1.46
C GLY A 58 -0.99 -2.09 2.29
N ILE A 59 -0.79 -3.30 1.77
CA ILE A 59 -0.98 -4.56 2.49
C ILE A 59 0.33 -5.31 2.31
N ASP A 60 0.99 -5.65 3.40
CA ASP A 60 2.32 -6.25 3.35
C ASP A 60 2.24 -7.71 2.89
N ASP A 61 1.19 -8.41 3.31
CA ASP A 61 0.99 -9.82 3.02
C ASP A 61 -0.50 -10.19 3.04
N LYS A 62 -1.06 -10.53 1.88
CA LYS A 62 -2.41 -11.05 1.73
C LYS A 62 -2.37 -12.44 1.16
N ASN A 63 -2.98 -13.38 1.88
CA ASN A 63 -3.16 -14.74 1.40
C ASN A 63 -4.38 -14.82 0.47
N PHE A 64 -4.15 -15.15 -0.80
CA PHE A 64 -5.18 -15.44 -1.79
C PHE A 64 -5.54 -16.92 -1.87
N GLY A 65 -4.90 -17.76 -1.04
CA GLY A 65 -5.09 -19.20 -1.04
C GLY A 65 -4.48 -19.86 -2.28
N ASN A 66 -5.14 -20.91 -2.73
CA ASN A 66 -4.72 -21.64 -3.93
C ASN A 66 -5.23 -20.91 -5.19
N VAL A 67 -4.31 -20.46 -6.03
CA VAL A 67 -4.60 -19.70 -7.26
C VAL A 67 -4.32 -20.60 -8.46
N ALA A 68 -5.38 -21.11 -9.07
CA ALA A 68 -5.27 -21.92 -10.28
C ALA A 68 -4.97 -21.02 -11.50
N HIS A 69 -3.95 -21.38 -12.29
CA HIS A 69 -3.59 -20.75 -13.58
C HIS A 69 -3.73 -21.81 -14.68
N THR A 70 -4.98 -22.16 -14.97
CA THR A 70 -5.35 -23.26 -15.88
C THR A 70 -6.01 -22.77 -17.16
N THR A 71 -6.36 -21.49 -17.24
CA THR A 71 -6.98 -20.91 -18.43
C THR A 71 -5.91 -20.61 -19.48
N SER A 72 -5.99 -21.24 -20.65
CA SER A 72 -5.09 -20.94 -21.76
C SER A 72 -5.33 -19.51 -22.26
N TRP A 73 -4.29 -18.70 -22.29
CA TRP A 73 -4.31 -17.33 -22.81
C TRP A 73 -3.64 -17.24 -24.18
N ALA A 74 -2.53 -17.96 -24.36
CA ALA A 74 -1.81 -18.09 -25.63
C ALA A 74 -1.10 -19.44 -25.66
N THR A 75 -0.51 -19.81 -26.79
CA THR A 75 0.28 -21.04 -26.91
C THR A 75 1.38 -21.09 -25.83
N GLY A 76 1.29 -22.07 -24.94
CA GLY A 76 2.25 -22.23 -23.86
C GLY A 76 2.18 -21.15 -22.74
N THR A 77 1.01 -20.54 -22.57
CA THR A 77 0.80 -19.55 -21.48
C THR A 77 -0.58 -19.74 -20.86
N PHE A 78 -0.61 -19.82 -19.56
CA PHE A 78 -1.81 -20.01 -18.75
C PHE A 78 -1.99 -18.85 -17.77
N ILE A 79 -3.24 -18.45 -17.50
CA ILE A 79 -3.58 -17.37 -16.57
C ILE A 79 -4.53 -17.84 -15.48
N SER A 80 -4.48 -17.17 -14.34
CA SER A 80 -5.46 -17.30 -13.28
C SER A 80 -6.72 -16.46 -13.55
N ALA A 81 -7.75 -16.66 -12.73
CA ALA A 81 -8.82 -15.68 -12.59
C ALA A 81 -8.27 -14.34 -12.07
N ASP A 82 -9.10 -13.30 -12.20
CA ASP A 82 -8.77 -11.95 -11.70
C ASP A 82 -8.60 -11.94 -10.18
N LEU A 83 -7.49 -11.42 -9.73
CA LEU A 83 -7.19 -11.15 -8.33
C LEU A 83 -7.27 -9.64 -8.06
N SER A 84 -7.63 -9.25 -6.84
CA SER A 84 -7.69 -7.84 -6.44
C SER A 84 -7.54 -7.69 -4.93
N PHE A 85 -6.89 -6.61 -4.49
CA PHE A 85 -6.84 -6.23 -3.08
C PHE A 85 -8.08 -5.46 -2.62
N GLY A 86 -8.97 -5.08 -3.56
CA GLY A 86 -10.21 -4.38 -3.27
C GLY A 86 -10.06 -2.86 -3.16
N ALA A 87 -10.96 -2.24 -2.38
CA ALA A 87 -10.98 -0.80 -2.20
C ALA A 87 -9.80 -0.31 -1.35
N TYR A 88 -9.28 0.88 -1.69
CA TYR A 88 -8.29 1.57 -0.87
C TYR A 88 -8.91 2.08 0.44
N PRO A 89 -8.12 2.33 1.49
CA PRO A 89 -8.63 2.85 2.77
C PRO A 89 -9.15 4.30 2.69
N PHE A 90 -8.83 4.99 1.60
CA PHE A 90 -9.28 6.35 1.26
C PHE A 90 -9.23 6.55 -0.25
N SER A 91 -9.86 7.62 -0.76
CA SER A 91 -9.78 7.99 -2.17
C SER A 91 -8.55 8.84 -2.45
N PHE A 92 -7.85 8.56 -3.54
CA PHE A 92 -6.80 9.43 -4.08
C PHE A 92 -7.41 10.53 -4.97
N ALA A 93 -6.79 11.69 -5.03
CA ALA A 93 -7.21 12.82 -5.88
C ALA A 93 -6.98 12.54 -7.38
N ALA A 94 -5.96 11.75 -7.68
CA ALA A 94 -5.65 11.27 -9.03
C ALA A 94 -5.24 9.79 -8.93
N ARG A 95 -5.14 9.11 -10.08
CA ARG A 95 -4.71 7.71 -10.15
C ARG A 95 -3.35 7.53 -9.48
N PRO A 96 -3.24 6.71 -8.42
CA PRO A 96 -1.98 6.51 -7.71
C PRO A 96 -1.04 5.59 -8.49
N PHE A 97 0.24 5.63 -8.15
CA PHE A 97 1.21 4.60 -8.54
C PHE A 97 1.00 3.36 -7.66
N THR A 98 1.05 2.18 -8.27
CA THR A 98 0.80 0.91 -7.58
C THR A 98 1.84 -0.12 -7.97
N THR A 99 2.39 -0.80 -6.97
CA THR A 99 3.28 -1.95 -7.14
C THR A 99 2.71 -3.15 -6.41
N ILE A 100 2.66 -4.29 -7.08
CA ILE A 100 2.28 -5.58 -6.50
C ILE A 100 3.50 -6.49 -6.56
N SER A 101 3.75 -7.20 -5.48
CA SER A 101 4.88 -8.13 -5.37
C SER A 101 4.45 -9.46 -4.76
N PHE A 102 5.18 -10.51 -5.05
CA PHE A 102 5.07 -11.77 -4.31
C PHE A 102 5.65 -11.56 -2.90
N SER A 103 4.92 -11.97 -1.86
CA SER A 103 5.43 -12.05 -0.50
C SER A 103 5.82 -13.47 -0.12
N ASN A 104 5.01 -14.45 -0.48
CA ASN A 104 5.33 -15.87 -0.33
C ASN A 104 4.44 -16.69 -1.27
N VAL A 105 5.00 -17.71 -1.89
CA VAL A 105 4.25 -18.67 -2.71
C VAL A 105 4.94 -20.02 -2.68
N THR A 106 4.15 -21.08 -2.55
CA THR A 106 4.60 -22.47 -2.68
C THR A 106 3.98 -23.14 -3.93
N GLY A 107 4.51 -24.25 -4.36
CA GLY A 107 4.04 -24.96 -5.55
C GLY A 107 4.78 -24.59 -6.86
N ASN A 108 4.12 -24.77 -8.01
CA ASN A 108 4.74 -24.70 -9.35
C ASN A 108 5.01 -23.29 -9.89
N LEU A 109 5.49 -22.38 -9.07
CA LEU A 109 5.64 -20.96 -9.42
C LEU A 109 7.03 -20.50 -9.88
N HIS A 110 7.88 -21.39 -10.32
CA HIS A 110 9.27 -21.04 -10.68
C HIS A 110 9.42 -20.09 -11.88
N ARG A 111 8.31 -19.82 -12.61
CA ARG A 111 8.29 -19.02 -13.84
C ARG A 111 7.11 -18.06 -13.93
N SER A 112 6.32 -17.96 -12.88
CA SER A 112 5.13 -17.11 -12.88
C SER A 112 5.48 -15.64 -12.76
N TYR A 113 4.69 -14.79 -13.39
CA TYR A 113 4.76 -13.34 -13.25
C TYR A 113 3.36 -12.75 -13.03
N ILE A 114 3.31 -11.54 -12.51
CA ILE A 114 2.08 -10.79 -12.30
C ILE A 114 1.80 -9.98 -13.55
N SER A 115 0.62 -10.16 -14.14
CA SER A 115 0.11 -9.33 -15.23
C SER A 115 -1.02 -8.43 -14.74
N TYR A 116 -0.94 -7.14 -15.03
CA TYR A 116 -1.99 -6.18 -14.72
C TYR A 116 -3.02 -6.17 -15.85
N ILE A 117 -4.29 -6.41 -15.51
CA ILE A 117 -5.40 -6.49 -16.48
C ILE A 117 -6.41 -5.36 -16.34
N GLY A 118 -6.29 -4.53 -15.36
CA GLY A 118 -7.22 -3.43 -15.15
C GLY A 118 -6.52 -2.12 -14.92
N THR A 119 -7.19 -1.05 -15.25
CA THR A 119 -6.74 0.27 -14.85
C THR A 119 -6.99 0.43 -13.35
N ASN A 120 -5.92 0.70 -12.62
CA ASN A 120 -5.95 1.24 -11.29
C ASN A 120 -6.90 2.46 -11.24
N SER A 121 -7.77 2.53 -10.26
CA SER A 121 -8.68 3.67 -10.04
C SER A 121 -8.17 4.54 -8.89
N THR A 122 -8.88 5.65 -8.62
CA THR A 122 -8.61 6.49 -7.45
C THR A 122 -9.12 5.87 -6.14
N THR A 123 -9.93 4.81 -6.21
CA THR A 123 -10.64 4.23 -5.05
C THR A 123 -10.38 2.75 -4.85
N SER A 124 -9.79 2.06 -5.82
CA SER A 124 -9.57 0.61 -5.73
C SER A 124 -8.29 0.16 -6.44
N SER A 125 -7.72 -0.93 -5.94
CA SER A 125 -6.53 -1.56 -6.52
C SER A 125 -6.79 -2.04 -7.95
N PRO A 126 -5.75 -2.11 -8.79
CA PRO A 126 -5.86 -2.76 -10.08
C PRO A 126 -6.18 -4.24 -9.89
N LYS A 127 -6.83 -4.82 -10.88
CA LYS A 127 -6.90 -6.27 -11.03
C LYS A 127 -5.61 -6.80 -11.63
N PHE A 128 -5.24 -7.99 -11.25
CA PHE A 128 -4.07 -8.67 -11.78
C PHE A 128 -4.31 -10.17 -11.93
N ASN A 129 -3.54 -10.82 -12.77
CA ASN A 129 -3.50 -12.27 -12.91
C ASN A 129 -2.13 -12.81 -12.58
N LEU A 130 -2.10 -14.06 -12.18
CA LEU A 130 -0.92 -14.88 -12.20
C LEU A 130 -0.80 -15.50 -13.60
N VAL A 131 0.35 -15.35 -14.23
CA VAL A 131 0.64 -15.88 -15.56
C VAL A 131 1.81 -16.84 -15.49
N ASP A 132 1.67 -18.03 -16.05
CA ASP A 132 2.69 -19.08 -16.03
C ASP A 132 2.75 -19.80 -17.38
N PRO A 133 3.93 -20.24 -17.84
CA PRO A 133 4.06 -21.06 -19.05
C PRO A 133 3.50 -22.49 -18.89
N ASN A 134 3.24 -22.94 -17.66
CA ASN A 134 2.68 -24.24 -17.38
C ASN A 134 1.30 -24.10 -16.73
N SER A 135 0.36 -24.96 -17.12
CA SER A 135 -0.90 -25.11 -16.39
C SER A 135 -0.66 -25.69 -15.00
N GLY A 136 -1.28 -25.10 -13.98
CA GLY A 136 -1.10 -25.58 -12.61
C GLY A 136 -1.83 -24.75 -11.56
N THR A 137 -1.42 -24.90 -10.33
CA THR A 137 -1.95 -24.16 -9.19
C THR A 137 -0.79 -23.64 -8.32
N ALA A 138 -0.83 -22.35 -8.03
CA ALA A 138 -0.03 -21.74 -7.00
C ALA A 138 -0.67 -22.04 -5.64
N GLU A 139 0.04 -22.69 -4.77
CA GLU A 139 -0.44 -22.99 -3.42
C GLU A 139 -0.03 -21.90 -2.46
N ASN A 140 -0.95 -21.52 -1.55
CA ASN A 140 -0.72 -20.45 -0.56
C ASN A 140 -0.11 -19.20 -1.20
N ALA A 141 -0.78 -18.68 -2.22
CA ALA A 141 -0.32 -17.51 -2.96
C ALA A 141 -0.49 -16.24 -2.12
N HIS A 142 0.62 -15.68 -1.69
CA HIS A 142 0.68 -14.46 -0.89
C HIS A 142 1.26 -13.32 -1.70
N PHE A 143 0.57 -12.19 -1.70
CA PHE A 143 1.01 -10.98 -2.38
C PHE A 143 0.95 -9.77 -1.46
N GLY A 144 1.90 -8.85 -1.65
CA GLY A 144 1.87 -7.52 -1.08
C GLY A 144 1.51 -6.47 -2.13
N ILE A 145 0.96 -5.35 -1.68
CA ILE A 145 0.69 -4.17 -2.51
C ILE A 145 1.15 -2.90 -1.82
N TYR A 146 1.84 -2.04 -2.57
CA TYR A 146 2.19 -0.68 -2.17
C TYR A 146 1.59 0.33 -3.14
N VAL A 147 0.97 1.36 -2.60
CA VAL A 147 0.26 2.40 -3.36
C VAL A 147 0.68 3.77 -2.87
N THR A 148 1.04 4.66 -3.78
CA THR A 148 1.41 6.03 -3.43
C THR A 148 0.82 7.03 -4.42
N GLY A 149 0.41 8.18 -3.92
CA GLY A 149 -0.20 9.25 -4.73
C GLY A 149 -0.55 10.46 -3.90
N ARG A 150 -1.49 11.25 -4.41
CA ARG A 150 -2.04 12.42 -3.70
C ARG A 150 -3.47 12.13 -3.27
N TYR A 151 -3.84 12.52 -2.05
CA TYR A 151 -5.22 12.43 -1.55
C TYR A 151 -5.95 13.78 -1.57
N LYS A 152 -5.25 14.87 -1.87
CA LYS A 152 -5.75 16.25 -2.09
C LYS A 152 -4.82 17.04 -3.01
#